data_9c2bf362930e6a206e69c636e5fd94f0
#
_entry.id   9c2bf362930e6a206e69c636e5fd94f0
#
_cell.length_a   1.000
_cell.length_b   1.000
_cell.length_c   1.000
_cell.angle_alpha   90.00
_cell.angle_beta   90.00
_cell.angle_gamma   90.00
#
_symmetry.space_group_name_H-M   'P 1'
#
loop_
_entity.id
_entity.type
_entity.pdbx_description
1 polymer ?
#
loop_
_entity_poly.entity_id
_entity_poly.type
_entity_poly.pdbx_seq_one_letter_code
_entity_poly.pdbx_strand_id
1 'polypeptide(L)'
;MAVAIIDAETVGLDKYDEIIQFAAEKVVVQPDYSLKVVSDFNTYIRPTEPVSPKITKLTGISNDFLSNKRPEEVEFSFIDDFIKDVAGIAGHNVNFDIYKLMGMYFRQGHVSLPKTYQIYDTLEMSRDFDHKNSHKLSDVAKEYGLDTDITFHNAMDDVKATKRIMEYFVKSYDNLVPWEGTVKPKIETISYYEMPSHKENRIYINTDCGTVYFNVYYRIWGAKNDTDITILDMEYIQDEAVKMLGMNSLEEFSKYKGSYIHQKGMKNV
;
A
#
# COMPACT_ATOMS: atom_id res chain seq x y z
N MET A 1 11.58 -10.22 5.04
CA MET A 1 11.31 -9.19 3.99
C MET A 1 11.03 -7.85 4.65
N ALA A 2 11.26 -6.71 3.96
CA ALA A 2 10.97 -5.39 4.51
C ALA A 2 9.67 -4.86 3.92
N VAL A 3 8.92 -4.11 4.73
CA VAL A 3 7.75 -3.32 4.32
C VAL A 3 8.10 -1.84 4.46
N ALA A 4 7.73 -1.01 3.50
CA ALA A 4 7.82 0.44 3.63
C ALA A 4 6.50 0.98 4.19
N ILE A 5 6.53 1.58 5.36
CA ILE A 5 5.42 2.37 5.88
C ILE A 5 5.61 3.78 5.33
N ILE A 6 4.62 4.29 4.60
CA ILE A 6 4.72 5.57 3.89
C ILE A 6 3.61 6.53 4.31
N ASP A 7 3.88 7.81 4.14
CA ASP A 7 2.90 8.89 4.21
C ASP A 7 3.35 10.07 3.34
N ALA A 8 2.41 10.82 2.78
CA ALA A 8 2.69 11.92 1.88
C ALA A 8 1.79 13.14 2.14
N GLU A 9 2.41 14.31 2.34
CA GLU A 9 1.73 15.59 2.23
C GLU A 9 1.73 16.08 0.79
N THR A 10 0.64 16.69 0.34
CA THR A 10 0.40 16.99 -1.07
C THR A 10 -0.17 18.39 -1.29
N VAL A 11 -0.09 18.88 -2.53
CA VAL A 11 -0.68 20.18 -2.91
C VAL A 11 -2.21 20.18 -2.85
N GLY A 12 -2.85 19.00 -2.87
CA GLY A 12 -4.31 18.86 -2.86
C GLY A 12 -4.77 17.41 -2.72
N LEU A 13 -6.08 17.19 -2.93
CA LEU A 13 -6.73 15.89 -2.72
C LEU A 13 -6.98 15.11 -4.02
N ASP A 14 -6.67 15.69 -5.18
CA ASP A 14 -6.88 15.00 -6.44
C ASP A 14 -5.91 13.82 -6.58
N LYS A 15 -6.35 12.78 -7.26
CA LYS A 15 -5.72 11.45 -7.25
C LYS A 15 -4.21 11.45 -7.55
N TYR A 16 -3.76 12.37 -8.41
CA TYR A 16 -2.37 12.43 -8.87
C TYR A 16 -1.71 13.78 -8.57
N ASP A 17 -2.19 14.50 -7.56
CA ASP A 17 -1.57 15.73 -7.12
C ASP A 17 -0.12 15.53 -6.69
N GLU A 18 0.66 16.59 -6.81
CA GLU A 18 2.09 16.56 -6.47
C GLU A 18 2.31 16.38 -4.98
N ILE A 19 3.34 15.61 -4.65
CA ILE A 19 3.82 15.40 -3.28
C ILE A 19 4.70 16.59 -2.89
N ILE A 20 4.50 17.14 -1.70
CA ILE A 20 5.34 18.21 -1.12
C ILE A 20 6.18 17.75 0.06
N GLN A 21 5.79 16.67 0.72
CA GLN A 21 6.61 15.91 1.66
C GLN A 21 6.34 14.42 1.45
N PHE A 22 7.39 13.62 1.38
CA PHE A 22 7.29 12.16 1.38
C PHE A 22 8.13 11.62 2.51
N ALA A 23 7.53 10.79 3.34
CA ALA A 23 8.21 10.11 4.43
C ALA A 23 7.96 8.60 4.37
N ALA A 24 8.96 7.84 4.80
CA ALA A 24 8.87 6.40 4.88
C ALA A 24 9.79 5.81 5.94
N GLU A 25 9.37 4.71 6.58
CA GLU A 25 10.22 3.80 7.35
C GLU A 25 10.19 2.41 6.73
N LYS A 26 11.36 1.83 6.40
CA LYS A 26 11.47 0.40 6.12
C LYS A 26 11.50 -0.37 7.42
N VAL A 27 10.57 -1.29 7.58
CA VAL A 27 10.47 -2.12 8.78
C VAL A 27 10.58 -3.60 8.45
N VAL A 28 11.08 -4.37 9.41
CA VAL A 28 11.04 -5.83 9.41
C VAL A 28 10.38 -6.33 10.67
N VAL A 29 9.51 -7.34 10.54
CA VAL A 29 8.85 -7.97 11.68
C VAL A 29 9.86 -8.81 12.45
N GLN A 30 9.91 -8.62 13.77
CA GLN A 30 10.76 -9.39 14.67
C GLN A 30 9.97 -10.60 15.23
N PRO A 31 10.64 -11.61 15.82
CA PRO A 31 9.98 -12.76 16.40
C PRO A 31 9.00 -12.44 17.55
N ASP A 32 9.14 -11.28 18.19
CA ASP A 32 8.23 -10.76 19.22
C ASP A 32 7.13 -9.85 18.65
N TYR A 33 6.99 -9.87 17.32
CA TYR A 33 6.06 -9.03 16.57
C TYR A 33 6.34 -7.52 16.63
N SER A 34 7.47 -7.08 17.16
CA SER A 34 7.88 -5.69 17.02
C SER A 34 8.29 -5.37 15.58
N LEU A 35 8.07 -4.13 15.17
CA LEU A 35 8.46 -3.62 13.85
C LEU A 35 9.79 -2.86 13.98
N LYS A 36 10.88 -3.54 13.64
CA LYS A 36 12.22 -2.94 13.67
C LYS A 36 12.44 -2.08 12.43
N VAL A 37 12.67 -0.78 12.65
CA VAL A 37 13.09 0.13 11.57
C VAL A 37 14.51 -0.23 11.15
N VAL A 38 14.71 -0.47 9.85
CA VAL A 38 16.02 -0.76 9.25
C VAL A 38 16.54 0.38 8.39
N SER A 39 15.66 1.26 7.93
CA SER A 39 16.00 2.48 7.22
C SER A 39 14.82 3.45 7.28
N ASP A 40 15.09 4.73 7.23
CA ASP A 40 14.10 5.80 7.13
C ASP A 40 14.42 6.75 5.98
N PHE A 41 13.39 7.43 5.49
CA PHE A 41 13.49 8.41 4.42
C PHE A 41 12.48 9.54 4.68
N ASN A 42 12.93 10.78 4.56
CA ASN A 42 12.04 11.94 4.67
C ASN A 42 12.58 13.06 3.78
N THR A 43 11.77 13.52 2.84
CA THR A 43 12.14 14.61 1.96
C THR A 43 11.00 15.59 1.73
N TYR A 44 11.35 16.84 1.41
CA TYR A 44 10.43 17.88 0.95
C TYR A 44 10.70 18.18 -0.50
N ILE A 45 9.63 18.32 -1.27
CA ILE A 45 9.66 18.44 -2.72
C ILE A 45 9.06 19.80 -3.11
N ARG A 46 9.74 20.53 -3.97
CA ARG A 46 9.22 21.77 -4.52
C ARG A 46 8.19 21.44 -5.62
N PRO A 47 6.91 21.80 -5.43
CA PRO A 47 5.90 21.57 -6.43
C PRO A 47 6.03 22.55 -7.60
N THR A 48 5.36 22.27 -8.71
CA THR A 48 5.31 23.14 -9.90
C THR A 48 4.48 24.39 -9.64
N GLU A 49 3.41 24.26 -8.85
CA GLU A 49 2.54 25.38 -8.48
C GLU A 49 2.55 25.61 -6.96
N PRO A 50 2.36 26.85 -6.52
CA PRO A 50 2.34 27.16 -5.08
C PRO A 50 1.23 26.42 -4.33
N VAL A 51 1.55 25.92 -3.14
CA VAL A 51 0.55 25.33 -2.24
C VAL A 51 -0.45 26.38 -1.74
N SER A 52 -1.70 25.96 -1.61
CA SER A 52 -2.76 26.85 -1.13
C SER A 52 -2.58 27.20 0.35
N PRO A 53 -3.12 28.34 0.82
CA PRO A 53 -3.10 28.68 2.26
C PRO A 53 -3.76 27.62 3.16
N LYS A 54 -4.72 26.86 2.60
CA LYS A 54 -5.37 25.75 3.32
C LYS A 54 -4.39 24.62 3.59
N ILE A 55 -3.59 24.22 2.59
CA ILE A 55 -2.56 23.18 2.73
C ILE A 55 -1.48 23.65 3.70
N THR A 56 -0.96 24.88 3.54
CA THR A 56 0.01 25.44 4.50
C THR A 56 -0.53 25.46 5.94
N LYS A 57 -1.80 25.80 6.14
CA LYS A 57 -2.40 25.78 7.48
C LYS A 57 -2.50 24.36 8.05
N LEU A 58 -2.76 23.36 7.20
CA LEU A 58 -2.92 21.96 7.60
C LEU A 58 -1.58 21.33 7.97
N THR A 59 -0.60 21.46 7.07
CA THR A 59 0.69 20.75 7.13
C THR A 59 1.82 21.56 7.79
N GLY A 60 1.64 22.88 7.93
CA GLY A 60 2.71 23.81 8.32
C GLY A 60 3.74 24.09 7.21
N ILE A 61 3.61 23.44 6.04
CA ILE A 61 4.58 23.56 4.94
C ILE A 61 4.23 24.80 4.11
N SER A 62 5.12 25.80 4.09
CA SER A 62 4.92 27.07 3.37
C SER A 62 5.58 27.08 2.00
N ASN A 63 5.10 27.96 1.11
CA ASN A 63 5.72 28.18 -0.19
C ASN A 63 7.18 28.68 -0.07
N ASP A 64 7.47 29.54 0.91
CA ASP A 64 8.84 30.01 1.17
C ASP A 64 9.75 28.85 1.54
N PHE A 65 9.28 27.94 2.41
CA PHE A 65 10.03 26.75 2.78
C PHE A 65 10.29 25.82 1.57
N LEU A 66 9.28 25.62 0.73
CA LEU A 66 9.38 24.76 -0.46
C LEU A 66 10.22 25.36 -1.58
N SER A 67 10.32 26.69 -1.67
CA SER A 67 11.04 27.38 -2.74
C SER A 67 12.50 26.94 -2.90
N ASN A 68 13.14 26.55 -1.81
CA ASN A 68 14.54 26.09 -1.76
C ASN A 68 14.69 24.57 -1.79
N LYS A 69 13.60 23.82 -1.99
CA LYS A 69 13.66 22.36 -2.07
C LYS A 69 13.94 21.89 -3.49
N ARG A 70 14.43 20.68 -3.62
CA ARG A 70 14.65 20.05 -4.92
C ARG A 70 13.30 19.74 -5.58
N PRO A 71 13.21 19.84 -6.91
CA PRO A 71 11.97 19.50 -7.61
C PRO A 71 11.78 17.99 -7.70
N GLU A 72 10.58 17.59 -8.12
CA GLU A 72 10.17 16.19 -8.18
C GLU A 72 11.11 15.32 -9.02
N GLU A 73 11.60 15.82 -10.14
CA GLU A 73 12.48 15.08 -11.05
C GLU A 73 13.79 14.64 -10.37
N VAL A 74 14.25 15.40 -9.37
CA VAL A 74 15.45 15.08 -8.61
C VAL A 74 15.13 14.12 -7.46
N GLU A 75 14.03 14.35 -6.74
CA GLU A 75 13.64 13.53 -5.60
C GLU A 75 13.10 12.14 -6.00
N PHE A 76 12.54 12.04 -7.20
CA PHE A 76 11.97 10.79 -7.72
C PHE A 76 12.93 9.61 -7.61
N SER A 77 14.19 9.79 -8.05
CA SER A 77 15.16 8.69 -8.03
C SER A 77 15.45 8.17 -6.62
N PHE A 78 15.46 9.05 -5.63
CA PHE A 78 15.69 8.65 -4.23
C PHE A 78 14.48 7.92 -3.64
N ILE A 79 13.27 8.36 -3.97
CA ILE A 79 12.03 7.71 -3.56
C ILE A 79 11.92 6.33 -4.22
N ASP A 80 12.15 6.25 -5.53
CA ASP A 80 12.15 4.99 -6.27
C ASP A 80 13.16 4.01 -5.69
N ASP A 81 14.40 4.45 -5.47
CA ASP A 81 15.45 3.64 -4.85
C ASP A 81 15.07 3.16 -3.44
N PHE A 82 14.33 3.97 -2.70
CA PHE A 82 13.89 3.58 -1.37
C PHE A 82 12.80 2.50 -1.40
N ILE A 83 11.82 2.60 -2.30
CA ILE A 83 10.67 1.69 -2.29
C ILE A 83 10.84 0.44 -3.18
N LYS A 84 11.77 0.44 -4.14
CA LYS A 84 11.87 -0.63 -5.15
C LYS A 84 12.15 -2.04 -4.60
N ASP A 85 12.83 -2.16 -3.46
CA ASP A 85 13.27 -3.44 -2.88
C ASP A 85 12.38 -3.94 -1.75
N VAL A 86 11.37 -3.19 -1.32
CA VAL A 86 10.46 -3.67 -0.27
C VAL A 86 9.44 -4.65 -0.83
N ALA A 87 9.01 -5.60 -0.03
CA ALA A 87 7.98 -6.56 -0.41
C ALA A 87 6.57 -5.92 -0.40
N GLY A 88 6.34 -5.00 0.54
CA GLY A 88 5.04 -4.37 0.70
C GLY A 88 5.12 -2.89 1.03
N ILE A 89 3.99 -2.22 0.89
CA ILE A 89 3.77 -0.83 1.28
C ILE A 89 2.64 -0.80 2.31
N ALA A 90 2.88 -0.09 3.41
CA ALA A 90 1.89 0.13 4.45
C ALA A 90 1.63 1.63 4.62
N GLY A 91 0.43 1.97 5.12
CA GLY A 91 0.05 3.34 5.42
C GLY A 91 -1.28 3.38 6.17
N HIS A 92 -1.78 4.58 6.45
CA HIS A 92 -3.10 4.78 6.98
C HIS A 92 -3.99 5.45 5.93
N ASN A 93 -4.92 4.72 5.33
CA ASN A 93 -5.57 5.07 4.06
C ASN A 93 -4.55 5.09 2.90
N VAL A 94 -3.69 4.10 2.90
CA VAL A 94 -2.50 4.00 2.05
C VAL A 94 -2.76 4.12 0.55
N ASN A 95 -3.97 3.85 0.09
CA ASN A 95 -4.34 4.05 -1.30
C ASN A 95 -4.21 5.53 -1.73
N PHE A 96 -4.40 6.47 -0.81
CA PHE A 96 -4.18 7.89 -1.08
C PHE A 96 -2.72 8.13 -1.48
N ASP A 97 -1.77 7.65 -0.68
CA ASP A 97 -0.33 7.83 -0.90
C ASP A 97 0.16 7.09 -2.13
N ILE A 98 -0.35 5.88 -2.36
CA ILE A 98 -0.06 5.10 -3.57
C ILE A 98 -0.49 5.86 -4.82
N TYR A 99 -1.65 6.50 -4.84
CA TYR A 99 -2.08 7.30 -5.99
C TYR A 99 -1.20 8.53 -6.22
N LYS A 100 -0.70 9.16 -5.17
CA LYS A 100 0.25 10.26 -5.29
C LYS A 100 1.60 9.79 -5.86
N LEU A 101 2.12 8.66 -5.36
CA LEU A 101 3.30 8.01 -5.94
C LEU A 101 3.07 7.66 -7.42
N MET A 102 1.93 7.08 -7.76
CA MET A 102 1.59 6.79 -9.16
C MET A 102 1.60 8.04 -10.03
N GLY A 103 1.05 9.16 -9.53
CA GLY A 103 1.11 10.46 -10.20
C GLY A 103 2.55 10.90 -10.49
N MET A 104 3.42 10.78 -9.47
CA MET A 104 4.85 11.05 -9.61
C MET A 104 5.49 10.15 -10.69
N TYR A 105 5.28 8.83 -10.65
CA TYR A 105 5.78 7.90 -11.67
C TYR A 105 5.30 8.26 -13.07
N PHE A 106 4.04 8.65 -13.24
CA PHE A 106 3.50 9.07 -14.53
C PHE A 106 4.16 10.34 -15.06
N ARG A 107 4.40 11.34 -14.20
CA ARG A 107 5.10 12.57 -14.59
C ARG A 107 6.54 12.31 -15.01
N GLN A 108 7.17 11.27 -14.45
CA GLN A 108 8.53 10.83 -14.84
C GLN A 108 8.52 9.84 -16.02
N GLY A 109 7.39 9.66 -16.70
CA GLY A 109 7.30 8.85 -17.92
C GLY A 109 7.12 7.34 -17.69
N HIS A 110 6.89 6.89 -16.45
CA HIS A 110 6.60 5.50 -16.15
C HIS A 110 5.10 5.19 -16.28
N VAL A 111 4.76 3.96 -16.63
CA VAL A 111 3.36 3.52 -16.77
C VAL A 111 2.79 2.87 -15.52
N SER A 112 3.64 2.56 -14.55
CA SER A 112 3.27 1.89 -13.29
C SER A 112 4.36 2.10 -12.23
N LEU A 113 4.07 1.70 -11.00
CA LEU A 113 5.09 1.46 -9.97
C LEU A 113 6.09 0.39 -10.43
N PRO A 114 7.32 0.33 -9.85
CA PRO A 114 8.40 -0.55 -10.33
C PRO A 114 8.04 -2.04 -10.24
N LYS A 115 7.16 -2.40 -9.33
CA LYS A 115 6.68 -3.78 -9.14
C LYS A 115 5.31 -3.81 -8.46
N THR A 116 4.78 -5.01 -8.30
CA THR A 116 3.63 -5.27 -7.44
C THR A 116 4.07 -5.26 -5.98
N TYR A 117 3.31 -4.57 -5.14
CA TYR A 117 3.51 -4.51 -3.70
C TYR A 117 2.33 -5.15 -2.98
N GLN A 118 2.61 -5.74 -1.85
CA GLN A 118 1.58 -6.03 -0.87
C GLN A 118 1.18 -4.76 -0.16
N ILE A 119 -0.11 -4.62 0.12
CA ILE A 119 -0.66 -3.41 0.69
C ILE A 119 -1.20 -3.70 2.08
N TYR A 120 -0.76 -2.90 3.05
CA TYR A 120 -1.23 -2.91 4.42
C TYR A 120 -1.84 -1.56 4.73
N ASP A 121 -3.12 -1.56 5.04
CA ASP A 121 -3.85 -0.34 5.37
C ASP A 121 -4.31 -0.38 6.84
N THR A 122 -3.66 0.41 7.69
CA THR A 122 -4.03 0.49 9.11
C THR A 122 -5.40 1.12 9.34
N LEU A 123 -5.95 1.87 8.36
CA LEU A 123 -7.34 2.33 8.40
C LEU A 123 -8.29 1.14 8.29
N GLU A 124 -8.08 0.24 7.32
CA GLU A 124 -8.92 -0.95 7.16
C GLU A 124 -8.74 -1.89 8.36
N MET A 125 -7.49 -2.11 8.82
CA MET A 125 -7.26 -2.85 10.07
C MET A 125 -8.06 -2.27 11.24
N SER A 126 -8.06 -0.94 11.42
CA SER A 126 -8.81 -0.31 12.50
C SER A 126 -10.33 -0.49 12.38
N ARG A 127 -10.84 -0.57 11.16
CA ARG A 127 -12.28 -0.84 10.90
C ARG A 127 -12.67 -2.28 11.21
N ASP A 128 -11.77 -3.22 10.92
CA ASP A 128 -12.02 -4.65 11.15
C ASP A 128 -11.96 -5.00 12.65
N PHE A 129 -11.07 -4.34 13.39
CA PHE A 129 -10.85 -4.65 14.82
C PHE A 129 -11.60 -3.75 15.79
N ASP A 130 -12.09 -2.61 15.33
CA ASP A 130 -12.72 -1.62 16.20
C ASP A 130 -13.97 -1.01 15.56
N HIS A 131 -15.14 -1.30 16.11
CA HIS A 131 -16.42 -0.79 15.61
C HIS A 131 -16.71 0.65 16.09
N LYS A 132 -15.72 1.53 16.11
CA LYS A 132 -15.85 2.90 16.63
C LYS A 132 -16.26 3.92 15.58
N ASN A 133 -16.55 5.15 16.08
CA ASN A 133 -17.11 6.21 15.25
C ASN A 133 -16.07 6.95 14.38
N SER A 134 -14.78 6.79 14.64
CA SER A 134 -13.71 7.45 13.88
C SER A 134 -12.48 6.55 13.76
N HIS A 135 -12.01 6.45 12.54
CA HIS A 135 -10.80 5.68 12.18
C HIS A 135 -9.72 6.58 11.58
N LYS A 136 -9.73 7.88 11.89
CA LYS A 136 -8.64 8.78 11.50
C LYS A 136 -7.37 8.39 12.24
N LEU A 137 -6.21 8.55 11.61
CA LEU A 137 -4.91 8.23 12.19
C LEU A 137 -4.74 8.78 13.61
N SER A 138 -5.05 10.08 13.78
CA SER A 138 -4.95 10.76 15.08
C SER A 138 -5.89 10.19 16.14
N ASP A 139 -7.09 9.79 15.76
CA ASP A 139 -8.08 9.27 16.69
C ASP A 139 -7.73 7.83 17.12
N VAL A 140 -7.30 7.00 16.16
CA VAL A 140 -6.82 5.65 16.43
C VAL A 140 -5.55 5.67 17.29
N ALA A 141 -4.56 6.50 16.93
CA ALA A 141 -3.34 6.62 17.72
C ALA A 141 -3.62 7.05 19.17
N LYS A 142 -4.47 8.05 19.34
CA LYS A 142 -4.84 8.60 20.65
C LYS A 142 -5.58 7.56 21.51
N GLU A 143 -6.47 6.81 20.90
CA GLU A 143 -7.25 5.80 21.60
C GLU A 143 -6.40 4.72 22.24
N TYR A 144 -5.38 4.26 21.52
CA TYR A 144 -4.46 3.23 21.99
C TYR A 144 -3.24 3.80 22.73
N GLY A 145 -3.19 5.14 22.97
CA GLY A 145 -2.07 5.79 23.67
C GLY A 145 -0.75 5.75 22.87
N LEU A 146 -0.86 5.77 21.54
CA LEU A 146 0.27 5.65 20.62
C LEU A 146 0.71 6.99 20.02
N ASP A 147 0.09 8.09 20.45
CA ASP A 147 0.29 9.44 19.92
C ASP A 147 1.37 10.27 20.63
N THR A 148 2.13 9.65 21.54
CA THR A 148 3.22 10.33 22.25
C THR A 148 4.27 10.85 21.27
N ASP A 149 4.60 12.14 21.37
CA ASP A 149 5.59 12.82 20.53
C ASP A 149 5.25 12.82 19.02
N ILE A 150 3.96 12.76 18.68
CA ILE A 150 3.46 12.82 17.30
C ILE A 150 2.85 14.19 17.03
N THR A 151 3.27 14.81 15.93
CA THR A 151 2.65 16.02 15.36
C THR A 151 1.94 15.61 14.07
N PHE A 152 0.65 15.37 14.13
CA PHE A 152 -0.15 14.97 12.96
C PHE A 152 -0.10 16.02 11.86
N HIS A 153 -0.25 15.55 10.60
CA HIS A 153 -0.04 16.32 9.37
C HIS A 153 1.42 16.72 9.13
N ASN A 154 2.33 15.91 9.65
CA ASN A 154 3.71 15.85 9.26
C ASN A 154 3.99 14.42 8.82
N ALA A 155 4.34 14.19 7.56
CA ALA A 155 4.40 12.86 6.99
C ALA A 155 5.30 11.90 7.80
N MET A 156 6.46 12.34 8.34
CA MET A 156 7.32 11.44 9.13
C MET A 156 6.68 11.06 10.47
N ASP A 157 5.97 11.98 11.12
CA ASP A 157 5.28 11.68 12.37
C ASP A 157 4.05 10.80 12.13
N ASP A 158 3.37 11.00 11.00
CA ASP A 158 2.24 10.14 10.58
C ASP A 158 2.73 8.71 10.22
N VAL A 159 3.91 8.56 9.60
CA VAL A 159 4.60 7.25 9.43
C VAL A 159 4.87 6.59 10.78
N LYS A 160 5.40 7.33 11.76
CA LYS A 160 5.67 6.77 13.11
C LYS A 160 4.38 6.35 13.82
N ALA A 161 3.33 7.15 13.74
CA ALA A 161 2.01 6.81 14.29
C ALA A 161 1.46 5.54 13.63
N THR A 162 1.48 5.48 12.30
CA THR A 162 1.04 4.34 11.50
C THR A 162 1.82 3.07 11.88
N LYS A 163 3.15 3.16 12.03
CA LYS A 163 3.97 2.03 12.49
C LYS A 163 3.54 1.53 13.86
N ARG A 164 3.32 2.43 14.83
CA ARG A 164 2.89 2.06 16.18
C ARG A 164 1.53 1.37 16.18
N ILE A 165 0.60 1.89 15.37
CA ILE A 165 -0.73 1.29 15.19
C ILE A 165 -0.60 -0.10 14.56
N MET A 166 0.18 -0.22 13.48
CA MET A 166 0.43 -1.50 12.81
C MET A 166 1.05 -2.51 13.78
N GLU A 167 2.07 -2.11 14.56
CA GLU A 167 2.69 -2.96 15.57
C GLU A 167 1.71 -3.37 16.67
N TYR A 168 0.84 -2.46 17.11
CA TYR A 168 -0.19 -2.75 18.09
C TYR A 168 -1.16 -3.81 17.58
N PHE A 169 -1.67 -3.66 16.35
CA PHE A 169 -2.59 -4.63 15.75
C PHE A 169 -1.90 -5.98 15.52
N VAL A 170 -0.70 -5.98 14.99
CA VAL A 170 0.10 -7.21 14.79
C VAL A 170 0.29 -7.98 16.09
N LYS A 171 0.59 -7.30 17.20
CA LYS A 171 0.75 -7.93 18.53
C LYS A 171 -0.56 -8.37 19.16
N SER A 172 -1.65 -7.66 18.90
CA SER A 172 -2.94 -7.90 19.54
C SER A 172 -3.77 -9.00 18.85
N TYR A 173 -3.50 -9.21 17.56
CA TYR A 173 -4.27 -10.10 16.70
C TYR A 173 -3.32 -10.99 15.90
N ASP A 174 -3.12 -12.22 16.35
CA ASP A 174 -2.19 -13.21 15.77
C ASP A 174 -2.31 -13.43 14.25
N ASN A 175 -3.41 -12.98 13.64
CA ASN A 175 -3.71 -13.18 12.22
C ASN A 175 -3.15 -12.11 11.29
N LEU A 176 -2.53 -11.03 11.82
CA LEU A 176 -1.99 -9.93 11.00
C LEU A 176 -0.50 -10.04 10.71
N VAL A 177 0.14 -11.04 11.28
CA VAL A 177 1.57 -11.26 11.06
C VAL A 177 1.77 -12.05 9.79
N PRO A 178 2.76 -11.69 8.96
CA PRO A 178 3.31 -12.61 7.98
C PRO A 178 3.94 -13.79 8.72
N TRP A 179 3.15 -14.83 8.99
CA TRP A 179 3.63 -16.03 9.64
C TRP A 179 4.56 -16.80 8.70
N GLU A 180 5.69 -17.24 9.19
CA GLU A 180 6.46 -18.34 8.59
C GLU A 180 5.72 -19.67 8.81
N GLY A 181 4.47 -19.74 8.53
CA GLY A 181 3.63 -20.88 8.90
C GLY A 181 2.84 -21.42 7.73
N THR A 182 3.28 -22.40 7.13
CA THR A 182 2.78 -23.75 6.74
C THR A 182 1.39 -23.91 6.13
N VAL A 183 0.50 -22.95 6.07
CA VAL A 183 -0.75 -23.09 5.31
C VAL A 183 -0.54 -22.45 3.94
N LYS A 184 -0.34 -23.28 2.93
CA LYS A 184 -0.30 -22.84 1.53
C LYS A 184 -1.73 -22.73 1.03
N PRO A 185 -2.28 -21.51 0.81
CA PRO A 185 -3.63 -21.35 0.36
C PRO A 185 -3.88 -22.10 -0.93
N LYS A 186 -4.94 -22.88 -0.97
CA LYS A 186 -5.31 -23.63 -2.17
C LYS A 186 -6.18 -22.76 -3.06
N ILE A 187 -5.69 -22.43 -4.23
CA ILE A 187 -6.46 -21.67 -5.21
C ILE A 187 -7.64 -22.50 -5.68
N GLU A 188 -8.84 -21.95 -5.54
CA GLU A 188 -10.08 -22.54 -6.00
C GLU A 188 -10.50 -21.96 -7.35
N THR A 189 -10.42 -20.64 -7.49
CA THR A 189 -10.85 -19.95 -8.72
C THR A 189 -10.00 -18.70 -9.00
N ILE A 190 -9.81 -18.41 -10.28
CA ILE A 190 -9.20 -17.19 -10.78
C ILE A 190 -10.18 -16.54 -11.76
N SER A 191 -10.52 -15.27 -11.56
CA SER A 191 -11.48 -14.55 -12.41
C SER A 191 -10.98 -13.14 -12.70
N TYR A 192 -11.22 -12.67 -13.92
CA TYR A 192 -10.92 -11.30 -14.33
C TYR A 192 -12.19 -10.46 -14.41
N TYR A 193 -12.16 -9.32 -13.74
CA TYR A 193 -13.24 -8.34 -13.77
C TYR A 193 -12.79 -7.06 -14.46
N GLU A 194 -13.52 -6.71 -15.54
CA GLU A 194 -13.37 -5.43 -16.21
C GLU A 194 -14.33 -4.42 -15.58
N MET A 195 -13.76 -3.37 -15.01
CA MET A 195 -14.50 -2.29 -14.38
C MET A 195 -14.75 -1.16 -15.39
N PRO A 196 -15.76 -0.28 -15.18
CA PRO A 196 -16.02 0.88 -16.07
C PRO A 196 -14.78 1.75 -16.27
N SER A 197 -13.92 1.87 -15.25
CA SER A 197 -12.57 2.41 -15.39
C SER A 197 -11.59 1.24 -15.54
N HIS A 198 -10.89 1.15 -16.68
CA HIS A 198 -9.86 0.13 -16.89
C HIS A 198 -8.74 0.15 -15.84
N LYS A 199 -8.57 1.27 -15.13
CA LYS A 199 -7.62 1.39 -14.01
C LYS A 199 -8.04 0.61 -12.77
N GLU A 200 -9.28 0.17 -12.71
CA GLU A 200 -9.83 -0.61 -11.61
C GLU A 200 -10.03 -2.09 -11.96
N ASN A 201 -9.56 -2.51 -13.13
CA ASN A 201 -9.61 -3.89 -13.55
C ASN A 201 -8.85 -4.79 -12.56
N ARG A 202 -9.47 -5.88 -12.16
CA ARG A 202 -8.95 -6.78 -11.13
C ARG A 202 -9.00 -8.23 -11.53
N ILE A 203 -7.97 -8.96 -11.15
CA ILE A 203 -7.96 -10.42 -11.13
C ILE A 203 -8.25 -10.84 -9.68
N TYR A 204 -9.36 -11.52 -9.46
CA TYR A 204 -9.69 -12.11 -8.17
C TYR A 204 -9.22 -13.55 -8.13
N ILE A 205 -8.57 -13.91 -7.04
CA ILE A 205 -8.13 -15.27 -6.75
C ILE A 205 -8.78 -15.69 -5.45
N ASN A 206 -9.75 -16.61 -5.55
CA ASN A 206 -10.39 -17.18 -4.38
C ASN A 206 -9.59 -18.41 -3.95
N THR A 207 -9.35 -18.51 -2.66
CA THR A 207 -8.66 -19.63 -2.02
C THR A 207 -9.52 -20.18 -0.89
N ASP A 208 -9.12 -21.30 -0.34
CA ASP A 208 -9.72 -21.89 0.88
C ASP A 208 -9.48 -21.05 2.16
N CYS A 209 -8.61 -20.03 2.09
CA CYS A 209 -8.29 -19.11 3.17
C CYS A 209 -8.85 -17.68 2.93
N GLY A 210 -9.62 -17.46 1.86
CA GLY A 210 -10.22 -16.17 1.53
C GLY A 210 -9.91 -15.70 0.11
N THR A 211 -10.27 -14.45 -0.18
CA THR A 211 -10.17 -13.88 -1.53
C THR A 211 -9.15 -12.76 -1.57
N VAL A 212 -8.16 -12.89 -2.45
CA VAL A 212 -7.25 -11.81 -2.80
C VAL A 212 -7.55 -11.28 -4.20
N TYR A 213 -7.10 -10.09 -4.49
CA TYR A 213 -7.20 -9.54 -5.83
C TYR A 213 -5.93 -8.81 -6.25
N PHE A 214 -5.65 -8.87 -7.54
CA PHE A 214 -4.57 -8.14 -8.19
C PHE A 214 -5.16 -7.05 -9.08
N ASN A 215 -4.84 -5.77 -8.81
CA ASN A 215 -5.19 -4.67 -9.68
C ASN A 215 -4.20 -4.63 -10.85
N VAL A 216 -4.69 -4.93 -12.05
CA VAL A 216 -3.84 -5.11 -13.25
C VAL A 216 -3.16 -3.81 -13.68
N TYR A 217 -3.82 -2.67 -13.51
CA TYR A 217 -3.28 -1.38 -13.93
C TYR A 217 -2.21 -0.86 -12.96
N TYR A 218 -2.51 -0.91 -11.65
CA TYR A 218 -1.60 -0.40 -10.63
C TYR A 218 -0.57 -1.44 -10.17
N ARG A 219 -0.73 -2.70 -10.57
CA ARG A 219 0.12 -3.82 -10.15
C ARG A 219 0.19 -3.99 -8.63
N ILE A 220 -0.95 -3.83 -7.98
CA ILE A 220 -1.09 -3.84 -6.52
C ILE A 220 -1.99 -5.01 -6.10
N TRP A 221 -1.58 -5.71 -5.05
CA TRP A 221 -2.40 -6.71 -4.39
C TRP A 221 -3.28 -6.09 -3.32
N GLY A 222 -4.43 -6.70 -3.09
CA GLY A 222 -5.31 -6.44 -1.97
C GLY A 222 -6.04 -7.71 -1.56
N ALA A 223 -6.63 -7.70 -0.38
CA ALA A 223 -7.48 -8.78 0.12
C ALA A 223 -8.89 -8.26 0.35
N LYS A 224 -9.88 -9.16 0.28
CA LYS A 224 -11.21 -8.87 0.79
C LYS A 224 -11.22 -9.08 2.30
N ASN A 225 -12.13 -8.37 2.99
CA ASN A 225 -12.42 -8.64 4.40
C ASN A 225 -12.71 -10.14 4.59
N ASP A 226 -12.36 -10.69 5.72
CA ASP A 226 -12.45 -12.13 6.05
C ASP A 226 -11.39 -13.00 5.33
N THR A 227 -10.25 -12.46 4.99
CA THR A 227 -9.18 -13.19 4.31
C THR A 227 -8.03 -13.47 5.27
N ASP A 228 -7.84 -14.75 5.62
CA ASP A 228 -6.71 -15.25 6.42
C ASP A 228 -5.49 -15.53 5.55
N ILE A 229 -5.06 -14.53 4.78
CA ILE A 229 -3.93 -14.67 3.83
C ILE A 229 -2.83 -13.69 4.21
N THR A 230 -1.63 -14.23 4.42
CA THR A 230 -0.43 -13.47 4.78
C THR A 230 0.34 -13.00 3.54
N ILE A 231 1.35 -12.17 3.75
CA ILE A 231 2.28 -11.70 2.69
C ILE A 231 2.99 -12.86 1.98
N LEU A 232 3.48 -13.82 2.73
CA LEU A 232 4.19 -14.97 2.17
C LEU A 232 3.25 -15.82 1.32
N ASP A 233 1.99 -15.88 1.73
CA ASP A 233 0.96 -16.55 0.96
C ASP A 233 0.64 -15.84 -0.35
N MET A 234 0.74 -14.51 -0.41
CA MET A 234 0.52 -13.74 -1.65
C MET A 234 1.56 -14.07 -2.73
N GLU A 235 2.84 -14.17 -2.38
CA GLU A 235 3.88 -14.60 -3.33
C GLU A 235 3.61 -16.03 -3.81
N TYR A 236 3.28 -16.92 -2.88
CA TYR A 236 2.91 -18.29 -3.22
C TYR A 236 1.66 -18.35 -4.11
N ILE A 237 0.61 -17.59 -3.79
CA ILE A 237 -0.63 -17.50 -4.59
C ILE A 237 -0.33 -16.97 -5.99
N GLN A 238 0.54 -15.96 -6.12
CA GLN A 238 0.95 -15.43 -7.43
C GLN A 238 1.62 -16.52 -8.27
N ASP A 239 2.60 -17.21 -7.71
CA ASP A 239 3.35 -18.26 -8.42
C ASP A 239 2.44 -19.42 -8.81
N GLU A 240 1.57 -19.88 -7.92
CA GLU A 240 0.63 -20.94 -8.22
C GLU A 240 -0.43 -20.51 -9.23
N ALA A 241 -0.95 -19.29 -9.15
CA ALA A 241 -1.89 -18.76 -10.12
C ALA A 241 -1.28 -18.67 -11.52
N VAL A 242 -0.06 -18.17 -11.63
CA VAL A 242 0.67 -18.09 -12.91
C VAL A 242 0.89 -19.49 -13.49
N LYS A 243 1.29 -20.47 -12.67
CA LYS A 243 1.43 -21.88 -13.08
C LYS A 243 0.10 -22.46 -13.56
N MET A 244 -1.00 -22.27 -12.80
CA MET A 244 -2.33 -22.77 -13.17
C MET A 244 -2.82 -22.19 -14.50
N LEU A 245 -2.50 -20.93 -14.77
CA LEU A 245 -2.86 -20.23 -15.99
C LEU A 245 -1.95 -20.62 -17.17
N GLY A 246 -0.79 -21.24 -16.92
CA GLY A 246 0.23 -21.51 -17.93
C GLY A 246 0.79 -20.24 -18.56
N MET A 247 0.88 -19.17 -17.79
CA MET A 247 1.29 -17.84 -18.22
C MET A 247 2.64 -17.45 -17.60
N ASN A 248 3.22 -16.33 -18.08
CA ASN A 248 4.46 -15.79 -17.50
C ASN A 248 4.17 -14.77 -16.41
N SER A 249 2.97 -14.19 -16.40
CA SER A 249 2.52 -13.23 -15.38
C SER A 249 1.00 -13.17 -15.27
N LEU A 250 0.47 -12.64 -14.16
CA LEU A 250 -0.96 -12.43 -13.99
C LEU A 250 -1.52 -11.40 -14.95
N GLU A 251 -0.73 -10.42 -15.38
CA GLU A 251 -1.15 -9.39 -16.34
C GLU A 251 -1.54 -10.00 -17.69
N GLU A 252 -0.93 -11.12 -18.07
CA GLU A 252 -1.31 -11.82 -19.32
C GLU A 252 -2.75 -12.31 -19.26
N PHE A 253 -3.26 -12.68 -18.08
CA PHE A 253 -4.64 -13.14 -17.92
C PHE A 253 -5.67 -12.05 -18.23
N SER A 254 -5.32 -10.78 -18.06
CA SER A 254 -6.21 -9.66 -18.41
C SER A 254 -6.58 -9.58 -19.89
N LYS A 255 -5.83 -10.26 -20.75
CA LYS A 255 -6.14 -10.37 -22.18
C LYS A 255 -7.38 -11.27 -22.45
N TYR A 256 -7.74 -12.10 -21.50
CA TYR A 256 -8.85 -13.05 -21.58
C TYR A 256 -10.08 -12.49 -20.86
N LYS A 257 -10.68 -11.46 -21.42
CA LYS A 257 -11.87 -10.78 -20.87
C LYS A 257 -13.00 -11.76 -20.57
N GLY A 258 -13.57 -11.64 -19.37
CA GLY A 258 -14.66 -12.50 -18.93
C GLY A 258 -14.26 -13.95 -18.63
N SER A 259 -12.97 -14.25 -18.59
CA SER A 259 -12.48 -15.60 -18.33
C SER A 259 -12.54 -15.96 -16.85
N TYR A 260 -12.82 -17.22 -16.61
CA TYR A 260 -12.93 -17.82 -15.29
C TYR A 260 -12.29 -19.20 -15.29
N ILE A 261 -11.39 -19.47 -14.35
CA ILE A 261 -10.73 -20.76 -14.20
C ILE A 261 -11.07 -21.35 -12.85
N HIS A 262 -11.50 -22.61 -12.86
CA HIS A 262 -11.84 -23.38 -11.68
C HIS A 262 -10.96 -24.63 -11.59
N GLN A 263 -10.43 -24.95 -10.41
CA GLN A 263 -9.53 -26.11 -10.22
C GLN A 263 -10.15 -27.47 -10.56
N LYS A 264 -11.47 -27.60 -10.62
CA LYS A 264 -12.20 -28.88 -10.88
C LYS A 264 -12.54 -29.16 -12.33
N GLY A 265 -12.01 -28.41 -13.25
CA GLY A 265 -12.18 -28.63 -14.69
C GLY A 265 -11.98 -27.34 -15.47
N MET A 266 -11.00 -27.34 -16.34
CA MET A 266 -10.82 -26.26 -17.30
C MET A 266 -12.08 -26.18 -18.15
N LYS A 267 -12.98 -25.26 -17.82
CA LYS A 267 -13.96 -24.75 -18.75
C LYS A 267 -13.57 -23.33 -19.09
N ASN A 268 -12.94 -23.19 -20.26
CA ASN A 268 -12.90 -21.90 -20.92
C ASN A 268 -14.35 -21.53 -21.23
N VAL A 269 -14.85 -20.45 -20.65
CA VAL A 269 -16.10 -19.81 -21.01
C VAL A 269 -15.77 -18.43 -21.57
#